data_f8a988a938aadcd5451c840f3ebeeff9
#
_entry.id   f8a988a938aadcd5451c840f3ebeeff9
#
_cell.length_a   1.000
_cell.length_b   1.000
_cell.length_c   1.000
_cell.angle_alpha   90.00
_cell.angle_beta   90.00
_cell.angle_gamma   90.00
#
_symmetry.space_group_name_H-M   'P 1'
#
loop_
_entity.id
_entity.type
_entity.pdbx_description
1 polymer ?
#
loop_
_entity_poly.entity_id
_entity_poly.type
_entity_poly.pdbx_seq_one_letter_code
_entity_poly.pdbx_strand_id
1 'polypeptide(L)'
;MQQREQAVAPEVQQSGVFVLAIFLAVMAERGWQWLRRRAATKWPLAEGRVERAEWRQPNTGTNRYFVADLAYSYVVGGQYYAGYYRRSFSDAESAARFVRSVKDCRVQVRYQRGESATSLLLEENLADAMGAAAEIAG
;
A
#
# COMPACT_ATOMS: atom_id res chain seq x y z
N MET A 1 6.49 -47.31 -27.98
CA MET A 1 7.36 -46.21 -28.35
C MET A 1 6.58 -44.91 -28.56
N GLN A 2 5.49 -44.92 -29.26
CA GLN A 2 4.67 -43.74 -29.47
C GLN A 2 4.08 -43.18 -28.18
N GLN A 3 3.77 -44.02 -27.21
CA GLN A 3 3.26 -43.60 -25.92
C GLN A 3 4.28 -42.82 -25.09
N ARG A 4 5.59 -43.12 -25.25
CA ARG A 4 6.65 -42.34 -24.58
C ARG A 4 6.80 -40.93 -25.11
N GLU A 5 6.68 -40.78 -26.41
CA GLU A 5 6.75 -39.48 -27.05
C GLU A 5 5.55 -38.60 -26.67
N GLN A 6 4.39 -39.19 -26.56
CA GLN A 6 3.18 -38.48 -26.11
C GLN A 6 3.27 -38.08 -24.64
N ALA A 7 3.94 -38.85 -23.79
CA ALA A 7 4.13 -38.50 -22.39
C ALA A 7 5.13 -37.37 -22.19
N VAL A 8 6.17 -37.30 -23.04
CA VAL A 8 7.20 -36.24 -22.94
C VAL A 8 6.68 -34.92 -23.46
N ALA A 9 5.94 -34.89 -24.56
CA ALA A 9 5.40 -33.67 -25.14
C ALA A 9 4.43 -32.92 -24.19
N PRO A 10 3.51 -33.60 -23.49
CA PRO A 10 2.65 -32.91 -22.52
C PRO A 10 3.42 -32.33 -21.34
N GLU A 11 4.49 -32.98 -20.88
CA GLU A 11 5.29 -32.44 -19.77
C GLU A 11 5.98 -31.12 -20.13
N VAL A 12 6.56 -31.03 -21.33
CA VAL A 12 7.19 -29.81 -21.82
C VAL A 12 6.18 -28.71 -21.99
N GLN A 13 5.00 -29.02 -22.52
CA GLN A 13 3.92 -28.05 -22.67
C GLN A 13 3.38 -27.58 -21.33
N GLN A 14 3.28 -28.47 -20.35
CA GLN A 14 2.85 -28.11 -19.01
C GLN A 14 3.83 -27.15 -18.34
N SER A 15 5.13 -27.34 -18.50
CA SER A 15 6.14 -26.43 -17.97
C SER A 15 6.04 -25.04 -18.59
N GLY A 16 5.87 -24.94 -19.91
CA GLY A 16 5.72 -23.68 -20.61
C GLY A 16 4.43 -22.95 -20.24
N VAL A 17 3.33 -23.69 -20.14
CA VAL A 17 2.04 -23.14 -19.71
C VAL A 17 2.11 -22.65 -18.27
N PHE A 18 2.81 -23.36 -17.40
CA PHE A 18 2.97 -22.99 -16.01
C PHE A 18 3.74 -21.67 -15.84
N VAL A 19 4.85 -21.52 -16.56
CA VAL A 19 5.65 -20.30 -16.55
C VAL A 19 4.84 -19.13 -17.10
N LEU A 20 4.12 -19.34 -18.19
CA LEU A 20 3.24 -18.33 -18.79
C LEU A 20 2.11 -17.93 -17.82
N ALA A 21 1.51 -18.91 -17.15
CA ALA A 21 0.44 -18.66 -16.18
C ALA A 21 0.95 -17.85 -15.00
N ILE A 22 2.14 -18.14 -14.48
CA ILE A 22 2.76 -17.36 -13.40
C ILE A 22 3.06 -15.94 -13.86
N PHE A 23 3.61 -15.79 -15.07
CA PHE A 23 3.91 -14.47 -15.64
C PHE A 23 2.63 -13.64 -15.81
N LEU A 24 1.57 -14.23 -16.35
CA LEU A 24 0.28 -13.56 -16.51
C LEU A 24 -0.35 -13.21 -15.16
N ALA A 25 -0.22 -14.08 -14.16
CA ALA A 25 -0.70 -13.80 -12.81
C ALA A 25 0.02 -12.61 -12.18
N VAL A 26 1.35 -12.54 -12.31
CA VAL A 26 2.15 -11.42 -11.80
C VAL A 26 1.79 -10.12 -12.52
N MET A 27 1.63 -10.16 -13.83
CA MET A 27 1.24 -8.99 -14.62
C MET A 27 -0.19 -8.54 -14.31
N ALA A 28 -1.11 -9.48 -14.09
CA ALA A 28 -2.47 -9.18 -13.70
C ALA A 28 -2.54 -8.53 -12.32
N GLU A 29 -1.73 -9.01 -11.37
CA GLU A 29 -1.63 -8.40 -10.04
C GLU A 29 -1.11 -6.97 -10.09
N ARG A 30 -0.05 -6.74 -10.85
CA ARG A 30 0.50 -5.38 -11.03
C ARG A 30 -0.48 -4.46 -11.75
N GLY A 31 -1.13 -4.95 -12.79
CA GLY A 31 -2.15 -4.20 -13.51
C GLY A 31 -3.36 -3.87 -12.64
N TRP A 32 -3.77 -4.84 -11.82
CA TRP A 32 -4.87 -4.66 -10.86
C TRP A 32 -4.52 -3.60 -9.80
N GLN A 33 -3.32 -3.63 -9.25
CA GLN A 33 -2.86 -2.63 -8.29
C GLN A 33 -2.80 -1.24 -8.92
N TRP A 34 -2.33 -1.15 -10.16
CA TRP A 34 -2.28 0.12 -10.88
C TRP A 34 -3.69 0.67 -11.15
N LEU A 35 -4.61 -0.17 -11.62
CA LEU A 35 -6.00 0.20 -11.84
C LEU A 35 -6.68 0.60 -10.53
N ARG A 36 -6.40 -0.12 -9.45
CA ARG A 36 -6.93 0.16 -8.13
C ARG A 36 -6.46 1.52 -7.62
N ARG A 37 -5.19 1.84 -7.79
CA ARG A 37 -4.64 3.15 -7.43
C ARG A 37 -5.26 4.27 -8.27
N ARG A 38 -5.40 4.04 -9.56
CA ARG A 38 -6.02 4.99 -10.47
C ARG A 38 -7.50 5.21 -10.15
N ALA A 39 -8.22 4.14 -9.84
CA ALA A 39 -9.61 4.22 -9.41
C ALA A 39 -9.72 4.90 -8.05
N ALA A 40 -8.77 4.66 -7.15
CA ALA A 40 -8.75 5.24 -5.81
C ALA A 40 -8.62 6.77 -5.83
N THR A 41 -8.02 7.38 -6.86
CA THR A 41 -7.97 8.83 -6.98
C THR A 41 -9.35 9.45 -7.17
N LYS A 42 -10.33 8.65 -7.61
CA LYS A 42 -11.73 9.06 -7.78
C LYS A 42 -12.61 8.71 -6.59
N TRP A 43 -12.07 8.01 -5.61
CA TRP A 43 -12.82 7.66 -4.41
C TRP A 43 -13.12 8.90 -3.59
N PRO A 44 -14.27 8.94 -2.91
CA PRO A 44 -14.59 10.06 -2.04
C PRO A 44 -13.60 10.16 -0.89
N LEU A 45 -13.45 11.37 -0.37
CA LEU A 45 -12.57 11.69 0.75
C LEU A 45 -13.37 11.70 2.05
N ALA A 46 -12.78 11.12 3.09
CA ALA A 46 -13.29 11.20 4.45
C ALA A 46 -12.27 11.89 5.33
N GLU A 47 -12.74 12.62 6.31
CA GLU A 47 -11.89 13.23 7.31
C GLU A 47 -11.35 12.16 8.25
N GLY A 48 -10.02 12.14 8.42
CA GLY A 48 -9.35 11.17 9.25
C GLY A 48 -8.23 11.78 10.07
N ARG A 49 -7.63 10.95 10.88
CA ARG A 49 -6.53 11.34 11.76
C ARG A 49 -5.54 10.20 11.90
N VAL A 50 -4.25 10.54 11.90
CA VAL A 50 -3.19 9.58 12.21
C VAL A 50 -3.21 9.36 13.73
N GLU A 51 -3.59 8.15 14.14
CA GLU A 51 -3.68 7.78 15.55
C GLU A 51 -2.36 7.26 16.09
N ARG A 52 -1.59 6.58 15.24
CA ARG A 52 -0.34 5.96 15.63
C ARG A 52 0.66 6.05 14.49
N ALA A 53 1.87 6.46 14.81
CA ALA A 53 2.96 6.55 13.84
C ALA A 53 4.24 6.04 14.52
N GLU A 54 4.83 5.00 13.94
CA GLU A 54 6.04 4.37 14.45
C GLU A 54 6.95 4.00 13.29
N TRP A 55 8.25 3.96 13.54
CA TRP A 55 9.20 3.44 12.59
C TRP A 55 10.01 2.32 13.21
N ARG A 56 10.45 1.39 12.39
CA ARG A 56 11.22 0.24 12.82
C ARG A 56 12.17 -0.20 11.73
N GLN A 57 13.19 -0.94 12.11
CA GLN A 57 14.06 -1.63 11.16
C GLN A 57 13.62 -3.09 11.12
N PRO A 58 13.09 -3.57 9.96
CA PRO A 58 12.78 -4.97 9.82
C PRO A 58 14.05 -5.82 9.90
N ASN A 59 13.98 -6.90 10.66
CA ASN A 59 15.12 -7.79 10.88
C ASN A 59 15.18 -8.87 9.79
N THR A 60 15.35 -8.44 8.54
CA THR A 60 15.37 -9.33 7.38
C THR A 60 16.70 -9.26 6.64
N GLY A 61 17.66 -10.09 7.04
CA GLY A 61 18.91 -10.30 6.30
C GLY A 61 19.81 -9.06 6.20
N THR A 62 20.44 -8.89 5.02
CA THR A 62 21.43 -7.84 4.77
C THR A 62 20.83 -6.51 4.32
N ASN A 63 19.53 -6.44 4.11
CA ASN A 63 18.90 -5.21 3.62
C ASN A 63 18.73 -4.21 4.76
N ARG A 64 19.42 -3.09 4.63
CA ARG A 64 19.29 -1.97 5.55
C ARG A 64 18.21 -1.02 5.04
N TYR A 65 16.99 -1.25 5.46
CA TYR A 65 15.92 -0.32 5.20
C TYR A 65 15.09 -0.13 6.47
N PHE A 66 14.36 0.96 6.52
CA PHE A 66 13.55 1.34 7.65
C PHE A 66 12.11 1.51 7.19
N VAL A 67 11.17 1.14 8.02
CA VAL A 67 9.75 1.17 7.67
C VAL A 67 9.02 2.04 8.66
N ALA A 68 8.22 2.97 8.15
CA ALA A 68 7.28 3.73 8.96
C ALA A 68 5.89 3.10 8.79
N ASP A 69 5.27 2.75 9.91
CA ASP A 69 3.92 2.21 9.97
C ASP A 69 2.99 3.26 10.58
N LEU A 70 1.92 3.59 9.88
CA LEU A 70 0.89 4.50 10.35
C LEU A 70 -0.42 3.75 10.52
N ALA A 71 -1.09 4.01 11.64
CA ALA A 71 -2.48 3.62 11.83
C ALA A 71 -3.32 4.89 11.85
N TYR A 72 -4.34 4.94 11.03
CA TYR A 72 -5.23 6.08 10.96
C TYR A 72 -6.68 5.66 11.15
N SER A 73 -7.49 6.60 11.61
CA SER A 73 -8.93 6.45 11.70
C SER A 73 -9.61 7.47 10.79
N TYR A 74 -10.82 7.16 10.37
CA TYR A 74 -11.63 8.08 9.57
C TYR A 74 -13.11 7.84 9.84
N VAL A 75 -13.93 8.83 9.51
CA VAL A 75 -15.37 8.83 9.80
C VAL A 75 -16.13 8.91 8.48
N VAL A 76 -17.07 7.99 8.29
CA VAL A 76 -18.00 8.00 7.16
C VAL A 76 -19.40 7.77 7.70
N GLY A 77 -20.29 8.74 7.46
CA GLY A 77 -21.67 8.62 7.91
C GLY A 77 -21.83 8.47 9.42
N GLY A 78 -20.94 9.10 10.20
CA GLY A 78 -20.95 9.02 11.65
C GLY A 78 -20.33 7.76 12.24
N GLN A 79 -19.78 6.89 11.42
CA GLN A 79 -19.17 5.65 11.85
C GLN A 79 -17.65 5.71 11.65
N TYR A 80 -16.90 5.17 12.64
CA TYR A 80 -15.44 5.17 12.63
C TYR A 80 -14.91 3.91 11.96
N TYR A 81 -13.86 4.10 11.16
CA TYR A 81 -13.11 3.05 10.51
C TYR A 81 -11.63 3.26 10.72
N ALA A 82 -10.83 2.22 10.54
CA ALA A 82 -9.38 2.27 10.67
C ALA A 82 -8.71 1.76 9.40
N GLY A 83 -7.50 2.26 9.15
CA GLY A 83 -6.65 1.80 8.07
C GLY A 83 -5.19 1.89 8.43
N TYR A 84 -4.35 1.32 7.58
CA TYR A 84 -2.91 1.28 7.78
C TYR A 84 -2.19 1.78 6.55
N TYR A 85 -1.06 2.45 6.79
CA TYR A 85 -0.18 2.92 5.73
C TYR A 85 1.26 2.56 6.10
N ARG A 86 2.02 2.11 5.11
CA ARG A 86 3.43 1.74 5.30
C ARG A 86 4.28 2.41 4.23
N ARG A 87 5.42 2.93 4.64
CA ARG A 87 6.40 3.53 3.75
C ARG A 87 7.81 3.11 4.15
N SER A 88 8.64 2.79 3.16
CA SER A 88 10.04 2.41 3.37
C SER A 88 10.96 3.60 3.18
N PHE A 89 12.04 3.64 3.96
CA PHE A 89 13.08 4.67 3.93
C PHE A 89 14.44 4.01 3.89
N SER A 90 15.41 4.69 3.29
CA SER A 90 16.79 4.21 3.19
C SER A 90 17.59 4.47 4.47
N ASP A 91 17.17 5.40 5.31
CA ASP A 91 17.85 5.74 6.55
C ASP A 91 16.87 5.98 7.70
N ALA A 92 17.35 5.79 8.93
CA ALA A 92 16.54 5.92 10.13
C ALA A 92 16.10 7.36 10.38
N GLU A 93 16.95 8.33 10.05
CA GLU A 93 16.64 9.75 10.26
C GLU A 93 15.45 10.20 9.42
N SER A 94 15.39 9.79 8.15
CA SER A 94 14.28 10.09 7.27
C SER A 94 12.98 9.45 7.77
N ALA A 95 13.03 8.21 8.22
CA ALA A 95 11.88 7.52 8.80
C ALA A 95 11.37 8.23 10.06
N ALA A 96 12.28 8.59 10.96
CA ALA A 96 11.94 9.29 12.19
C ALA A 96 11.35 10.68 11.93
N ARG A 97 11.90 11.40 10.95
CA ARG A 97 11.39 12.71 10.56
C ARG A 97 9.99 12.61 9.98
N PHE A 98 9.76 11.62 9.13
CA PHE A 98 8.43 11.36 8.58
C PHE A 98 7.41 11.06 9.67
N VAL A 99 7.74 10.17 10.59
CA VAL A 99 6.87 9.81 11.71
C VAL A 99 6.51 11.03 12.57
N ARG A 100 7.50 11.86 12.90
CA ARG A 100 7.26 13.08 13.67
C ARG A 100 6.37 14.08 12.93
N SER A 101 6.50 14.17 11.60
CA SER A 101 5.73 15.13 10.82
C SER A 101 4.28 14.72 10.61
N VAL A 102 3.96 13.41 10.63
CA VAL A 102 2.60 12.92 10.40
C VAL A 102 1.86 12.54 11.67
N LYS A 103 2.56 12.40 12.79
CA LYS A 103 1.95 12.01 14.05
C LYS A 103 0.86 12.99 14.48
N ASP A 104 -0.30 12.46 14.85
CA ASP A 104 -1.47 13.24 15.30
C ASP A 104 -2.03 14.22 14.25
N CYS A 105 -1.58 14.15 13.00
CA CYS A 105 -2.09 15.01 11.94
C CYS A 105 -3.47 14.57 11.47
N ARG A 106 -4.26 15.54 11.06
CA ARG A 106 -5.49 15.29 10.32
C ARG A 106 -5.14 14.98 8.88
N VAL A 107 -5.77 13.96 8.33
CA VAL A 107 -5.54 13.50 6.96
C VAL A 107 -6.87 13.32 6.26
N GLN A 108 -6.83 13.39 4.94
CA GLN A 108 -7.97 13.02 4.14
C GLN A 108 -7.74 11.61 3.61
N VAL A 109 -8.71 10.73 3.86
CA VAL A 109 -8.64 9.32 3.54
C VAL A 109 -9.59 9.03 2.41
N ARG A 110 -9.11 8.33 1.38
CA ARG A 110 -9.97 7.87 0.31
C ARG A 110 -10.57 6.54 0.69
N TYR A 111 -11.88 6.42 0.55
CA TYR A 111 -12.59 5.18 0.87
C TYR A 111 -13.44 4.73 -0.31
N GLN A 112 -13.71 3.45 -0.38
CA GLN A 112 -14.49 2.87 -1.46
C GLN A 112 -15.98 3.04 -1.18
N ARG A 113 -16.73 3.56 -2.16
CA ARG A 113 -18.18 3.67 -2.08
C ARG A 113 -18.80 2.27 -1.94
N GLY A 114 -19.73 2.13 -1.02
CA GLY A 114 -20.39 0.87 -0.75
C GLY A 114 -19.60 -0.06 0.17
N GLU A 115 -18.32 0.21 0.40
CA GLU A 115 -17.49 -0.55 1.33
C GLU A 115 -16.56 0.42 2.07
N SER A 116 -17.12 1.14 3.02
CA SER A 116 -16.42 2.22 3.73
C SER A 116 -15.22 1.75 4.54
N ALA A 117 -15.17 0.44 4.88
CA ALA A 117 -14.01 -0.13 5.58
C ALA A 117 -12.78 -0.26 4.68
N THR A 118 -12.96 -0.24 3.35
CA THR A 118 -11.85 -0.26 2.41
C THR A 118 -11.37 1.16 2.14
N SER A 119 -10.15 1.46 2.57
CA SER A 119 -9.58 2.79 2.48
C SER A 119 -8.17 2.77 1.90
N LEU A 120 -7.75 3.91 1.43
CA LEU A 120 -6.40 4.13 0.93
C LEU A 120 -5.93 5.52 1.30
N LEU A 121 -4.77 5.61 1.91
CA LEU A 121 -4.11 6.86 2.20
C LEU A 121 -3.03 7.07 1.14
N LEU A 122 -3.24 8.05 0.28
CA LEU A 122 -2.29 8.37 -0.78
C LEU A 122 -1.18 9.28 -0.27
N GLU A 123 -0.01 9.20 -0.90
CA GLU A 123 1.12 10.06 -0.54
C GLU A 123 0.79 11.54 -0.67
N GLU A 124 0.00 11.91 -1.67
CA GLU A 124 -0.45 13.29 -1.86
C GLU A 124 -1.27 13.80 -0.66
N ASN A 125 -2.10 12.94 -0.07
CA ASN A 125 -2.90 13.30 1.10
C ASN A 125 -2.00 13.50 2.33
N LEU A 126 -0.95 12.71 2.46
CA LEU A 126 0.05 12.87 3.51
C LEU A 126 0.88 14.14 3.29
N ALA A 127 1.29 14.42 2.06
CA ALA A 127 2.05 15.62 1.75
C ALA A 127 1.26 16.88 2.07
N ASP A 128 -0.04 16.89 1.76
CA ASP A 128 -0.94 18.01 2.10
C ASP A 128 -1.05 18.19 3.62
N ALA A 129 -1.20 17.10 4.35
CA ALA A 129 -1.27 17.13 5.82
C ALA A 129 0.03 17.65 6.43
N MET A 130 1.18 17.23 5.92
CA MET A 130 2.49 17.68 6.38
C MET A 130 2.70 19.16 6.06
N GLY A 131 2.27 19.61 4.89
CA GLY A 131 2.32 21.02 4.50
C GLY A 131 1.46 21.90 5.39
N ALA A 132 0.25 21.48 5.69
CA ALA A 132 -0.65 22.19 6.59
C ALA A 132 -0.08 22.25 8.01
N ALA A 133 0.52 21.18 8.51
CA ALA A 133 1.16 21.14 9.82
C ALA A 133 2.36 22.10 9.88
N ALA A 134 3.16 22.17 8.81
CA ALA A 134 4.29 23.08 8.72
C ALA A 134 3.84 24.54 8.70
N GLU A 135 2.75 24.86 8.03
CA GLU A 135 2.17 26.21 8.02
C GLU A 135 1.70 26.64 9.41
N ILE A 136 1.10 25.72 10.16
CA ILE A 136 0.65 25.99 11.53
C ILE A 136 1.82 26.16 12.47
N ALA A 137 2.89 25.36 12.28
CA ALA A 137 4.08 25.42 13.11
C ALA A 137 4.98 26.63 12.80
N GLY A 138 4.88 27.16 11.59
CA GLY A 138 5.64 28.33 11.17
C GLY A 138 4.93 29.62 11.50
#